data_682b4edceebcdd89bc3ddecd0c512581
#
_entry.id   682b4edceebcdd89bc3ddecd0c512581
#
_cell.length_a   1.000
_cell.length_b   1.000
_cell.length_c   1.000
_cell.angle_alpha   90.00
_cell.angle_beta   90.00
_cell.angle_gamma   90.00
#
_symmetry.space_group_name_H-M   'P 1'
#
loop_
_entity.id
_entity.type
_entity.pdbx_description
1 polymer ?
#
loop_
_entity_poly.entity_id
_entity_poly.type
_entity_poly.pdbx_seq_one_letter_code
_entity_poly.pdbx_strand_id
1 'polypeptide(L)'
;DIQGFSDACERHGAMGLADAVSSLGVENFRIDDFPGVVAWASCPQKGICCLPLTYAPVSFTDSYIEVLKKCGTRSFVHHPILEARHWGIVEGNDIEKGTYHRTHSAYAVAAFHESLRITLEQTVAKRAKEYSRHEAVLREAVQAMGCHVTSNMTSLVVLNLPKDLAGREMEMVQNCRSVGFGIWPTLSTPVQVRIGILNLLTPVAISDIINRFAQAIRDMGGEVDQRNIDAVLDRHYSIAVAAE
;
A
#
# COMPACT_ATOMS: atom_id res chain seq x y z
N ASP A 1 9.50 7.46 -8.99
CA ASP A 1 9.60 7.31 -10.46
C ASP A 1 10.13 5.92 -10.83
N ILE A 2 9.22 4.95 -10.94
CA ILE A 2 9.57 3.55 -11.25
C ILE A 2 10.06 3.41 -12.70
N GLN A 3 9.54 4.23 -13.64
CA GLN A 3 9.98 4.21 -15.03
C GLN A 3 11.45 4.62 -15.14
N GLY A 4 11.81 5.75 -14.53
CA GLY A 4 13.19 6.21 -14.53
C GLY A 4 14.15 5.22 -13.85
N PHE A 5 13.69 4.49 -12.83
CA PHE A 5 14.45 3.40 -12.20
C PHE A 5 14.62 2.22 -13.14
N SER A 6 13.56 1.77 -13.81
CA SER A 6 13.62 0.70 -14.81
C SER A 6 14.57 1.03 -15.95
N ASP A 7 14.43 2.23 -16.53
CA ASP A 7 15.28 2.71 -17.61
C ASP A 7 16.77 2.79 -17.20
N ALA A 8 17.02 3.19 -15.95
CA ALA A 8 18.40 3.21 -15.44
C ALA A 8 18.97 1.80 -15.30
N CYS A 9 18.18 0.84 -14.80
CA CYS A 9 18.60 -0.56 -14.72
C CYS A 9 18.97 -1.11 -16.10
N GLU A 10 18.14 -0.89 -17.11
CA GLU A 10 18.41 -1.34 -18.48
C GLU A 10 19.68 -0.71 -19.05
N ARG A 11 19.82 0.63 -18.95
CA ARG A 11 21.00 1.33 -19.46
C ARG A 11 22.32 0.84 -18.85
N HIS A 12 22.30 0.42 -17.61
CA HIS A 12 23.51 -0.01 -16.90
C HIS A 12 23.66 -1.53 -16.78
N GLY A 13 22.78 -2.31 -17.41
CA GLY A 13 22.80 -3.77 -17.30
C GLY A 13 22.58 -4.28 -15.87
N ALA A 14 21.89 -3.49 -15.03
CA ALA A 14 21.57 -3.82 -13.66
C ALA A 14 20.21 -4.53 -13.58
N MET A 15 19.98 -5.30 -12.52
CA MET A 15 18.72 -5.96 -12.24
C MET A 15 17.97 -5.18 -11.16
N GLY A 16 16.87 -4.54 -11.53
CA GLY A 16 16.00 -3.81 -10.61
C GLY A 16 15.16 -4.76 -9.75
N LEU A 17 15.11 -4.51 -8.45
CA LEU A 17 14.19 -5.17 -7.52
C LEU A 17 13.24 -4.11 -6.94
N ALA A 18 11.93 -4.31 -7.05
CA ALA A 18 10.94 -3.35 -6.59
C ALA A 18 10.14 -3.86 -5.40
N ASP A 19 10.01 -3.02 -4.38
CA ASP A 19 9.05 -3.18 -3.30
C ASP A 19 7.72 -2.54 -3.69
N ALA A 20 6.72 -3.36 -3.96
CA ALA A 20 5.35 -2.96 -4.29
C ALA A 20 4.39 -3.14 -3.10
N VAL A 21 4.91 -3.16 -1.88
CA VAL A 21 4.13 -3.40 -0.65
C VAL A 21 2.95 -2.45 -0.51
N SER A 22 3.09 -1.19 -0.90
CA SER A 22 2.04 -0.17 -0.76
C SER A 22 1.38 0.22 -2.09
N SER A 23 1.82 -0.31 -3.22
CA SER A 23 1.30 0.03 -4.56
C SER A 23 0.51 -1.11 -5.22
N LEU A 24 0.84 -2.38 -4.94
CA LEU A 24 0.10 -3.51 -5.51
C LEU A 24 -1.36 -3.50 -5.04
N GLY A 25 -2.29 -3.44 -6.01
CA GLY A 25 -3.74 -3.36 -5.76
C GLY A 25 -4.25 -1.96 -5.38
N VAL A 26 -3.36 -0.97 -5.32
CA VAL A 26 -3.67 0.46 -5.06
C VAL A 26 -3.46 1.30 -6.32
N GLU A 27 -2.38 1.06 -7.04
CA GLU A 27 -2.04 1.80 -8.25
C GLU A 27 -2.27 0.94 -9.50
N ASN A 28 -2.65 1.58 -10.60
CA ASN A 28 -2.88 0.90 -11.87
C ASN A 28 -1.60 0.88 -12.70
N PHE A 29 -0.81 -0.18 -12.57
CA PHE A 29 0.37 -0.41 -13.37
C PHE A 29 0.47 -1.89 -13.77
N ARG A 30 1.24 -2.17 -14.80
CA ARG A 30 1.61 -3.51 -15.22
C ARG A 30 3.10 -3.69 -15.00
N ILE A 31 3.51 -4.80 -14.40
CA ILE A 31 4.93 -5.08 -14.16
C ILE A 31 5.70 -5.21 -15.47
N ASP A 32 5.05 -5.67 -16.56
CA ASP A 32 5.64 -5.80 -17.89
C ASP A 32 6.04 -4.46 -18.52
N ASP A 33 5.49 -3.34 -18.04
CA ASP A 33 5.84 -2.01 -18.53
C ASP A 33 7.22 -1.54 -18.04
N PHE A 34 7.85 -2.29 -17.12
CA PHE A 34 9.12 -1.95 -16.47
C PHE A 34 10.19 -3.05 -16.64
N PRO A 35 10.71 -3.25 -17.85
CA PRO A 35 11.58 -4.41 -18.16
C PRO A 35 12.90 -4.42 -17.39
N GLY A 36 13.40 -3.27 -16.93
CA GLY A 36 14.57 -3.20 -16.04
C GLY A 36 14.31 -3.69 -14.62
N VAL A 37 13.04 -3.90 -14.22
CA VAL A 37 12.68 -4.43 -12.91
C VAL A 37 12.39 -5.92 -13.03
N VAL A 38 13.32 -6.74 -12.61
CA VAL A 38 13.29 -8.20 -12.81
C VAL A 38 12.61 -8.98 -11.67
N ALA A 39 12.40 -8.32 -10.54
CA ALA A 39 11.67 -8.92 -9.43
C ALA A 39 10.83 -7.89 -8.70
N TRP A 40 9.63 -8.30 -8.29
CA TRP A 40 8.66 -7.52 -7.54
C TRP A 40 8.23 -8.28 -6.30
N ALA A 41 8.18 -7.60 -5.17
CA ALA A 41 7.70 -8.16 -3.93
C ALA A 41 6.61 -7.28 -3.33
N SER A 42 5.62 -7.91 -2.69
CA SER A 42 4.55 -7.20 -2.00
C SER A 42 4.10 -7.97 -0.76
N CYS A 43 3.08 -7.46 -0.09
CA CYS A 43 2.43 -8.12 1.02
C CYS A 43 0.91 -8.16 0.82
N PRO A 44 0.22 -9.12 1.46
CA PRO A 44 -1.21 -9.32 1.22
C PRO A 44 -2.10 -8.34 1.98
N GLN A 45 -1.65 -7.82 3.13
CA GLN A 45 -2.48 -7.06 4.07
C GLN A 45 -2.62 -5.56 3.76
N LYS A 46 -2.08 -5.10 2.63
CA LYS A 46 -2.21 -3.70 2.19
C LYS A 46 -3.18 -3.58 1.02
N GLY A 47 -2.75 -3.20 -0.17
CA GLY A 47 -3.64 -2.94 -1.29
C GLY A 47 -4.50 -4.13 -1.73
N ILE A 48 -4.07 -5.38 -1.50
CA ILE A 48 -4.88 -6.58 -1.77
C ILE A 48 -5.93 -6.81 -0.68
N CYS A 49 -5.81 -6.18 0.49
CA CYS A 49 -6.76 -6.26 1.60
C CYS A 49 -6.98 -7.68 2.18
N CYS A 50 -5.95 -8.52 2.15
CA CYS A 50 -5.96 -9.84 2.76
C CYS A 50 -5.53 -9.80 4.23
N LEU A 51 -5.68 -10.91 4.93
CA LEU A 51 -5.18 -11.08 6.28
C LEU A 51 -3.65 -10.92 6.33
N PRO A 52 -3.10 -10.29 7.38
CA PRO A 52 -1.66 -10.20 7.56
C PRO A 52 -1.03 -11.59 7.77
N LEU A 53 0.27 -11.68 7.47
CA LEU A 53 1.07 -12.90 7.68
C LEU A 53 0.58 -14.14 6.90
N THR A 54 -0.12 -13.94 5.78
CA THR A 54 -0.51 -15.04 4.91
C THR A 54 0.61 -15.40 3.93
N TYR A 55 0.69 -14.65 2.83
CA TYR A 55 1.68 -14.84 1.76
C TYR A 55 2.29 -13.52 1.36
N ALA A 56 3.57 -13.54 0.98
CA ALA A 56 4.21 -12.43 0.29
C ALA A 56 4.18 -12.73 -1.22
N PRO A 57 3.31 -12.09 -2.01
CA PRO A 57 3.32 -12.27 -3.45
C PRO A 57 4.63 -11.72 -4.02
N VAL A 58 5.25 -12.53 -4.87
CA VAL A 58 6.46 -12.17 -5.60
C VAL A 58 6.29 -12.49 -7.07
N SER A 59 6.88 -11.69 -7.94
CA SER A 59 6.96 -11.94 -9.37
C SER A 59 8.42 -11.86 -9.81
N PHE A 60 8.83 -12.75 -10.68
CA PHE A 60 10.16 -12.82 -11.25
C PHE A 60 10.09 -12.91 -12.77
N THR A 61 11.00 -12.23 -13.46
CA THR A 61 11.20 -12.44 -14.89
C THR A 61 11.96 -13.75 -15.13
N ASP A 62 11.84 -14.33 -16.33
CA ASP A 62 12.55 -15.54 -16.70
C ASP A 62 14.07 -15.35 -16.60
N SER A 63 14.58 -14.18 -17.00
CA SER A 63 16.00 -13.84 -16.88
C SER A 63 16.49 -13.87 -15.44
N TYR A 64 15.67 -13.40 -14.48
CA TYR A 64 16.04 -13.44 -13.06
C TYR A 64 15.96 -14.87 -12.48
N ILE A 65 15.01 -15.67 -12.95
CA ILE A 65 14.93 -17.10 -12.59
C ILE A 65 16.21 -17.83 -12.98
N GLU A 66 16.78 -17.56 -14.15
CA GLU A 66 18.05 -18.14 -14.57
C GLU A 66 19.23 -17.72 -13.68
N VAL A 67 19.22 -16.49 -13.17
CA VAL A 67 20.22 -16.05 -12.18
C VAL A 67 20.02 -16.78 -10.85
N LEU A 68 18.80 -16.89 -10.37
CA LEU A 68 18.48 -17.61 -9.12
C LEU A 68 18.89 -19.07 -9.16
N LYS A 69 18.72 -19.74 -10.31
CA LYS A 69 19.20 -21.13 -10.51
C LYS A 69 20.71 -21.27 -10.35
N LYS A 70 21.48 -20.26 -10.77
CA LYS A 70 22.95 -20.25 -10.71
C LYS A 70 23.49 -19.86 -9.33
N CYS A 71 22.87 -18.88 -8.70
CA CYS A 71 23.35 -18.36 -7.40
C CYS A 71 23.11 -19.32 -6.24
N GLY A 72 22.12 -20.20 -6.34
CA GLY A 72 21.68 -21.02 -5.25
C GLY A 72 21.04 -20.19 -4.11
N THR A 73 20.45 -20.87 -3.15
CA THR A 73 19.94 -20.21 -1.95
C THR A 73 20.33 -21.03 -0.71
N ARG A 74 20.61 -20.31 0.40
CA ARG A 74 21.02 -20.94 1.67
C ARG A 74 19.81 -21.35 2.53
N SER A 75 18.62 -20.86 2.18
CA SER A 75 17.38 -21.15 2.93
C SER A 75 16.52 -22.14 2.17
N PHE A 76 16.23 -23.30 2.78
CA PHE A 76 15.26 -24.24 2.21
C PHE A 76 13.86 -23.60 2.17
N VAL A 77 13.41 -22.99 3.27
CA VAL A 77 12.05 -22.43 3.38
C VAL A 77 11.80 -21.26 2.42
N HIS A 78 12.83 -20.42 2.19
CA HIS A 78 12.76 -19.28 1.29
C HIS A 78 13.46 -19.53 -0.04
N HIS A 79 13.43 -20.77 -0.54
CA HIS A 79 14.05 -21.14 -1.80
C HIS A 79 13.12 -20.84 -2.98
N PRO A 80 13.31 -19.75 -3.74
CA PRO A 80 12.35 -19.31 -4.73
C PRO A 80 12.15 -20.32 -5.88
N ILE A 81 13.21 -21.05 -6.26
CA ILE A 81 13.11 -22.07 -7.32
C ILE A 81 12.34 -23.30 -6.84
N LEU A 82 12.56 -23.75 -5.60
CA LEU A 82 11.77 -24.87 -5.05
C LEU A 82 10.29 -24.47 -4.91
N GLU A 83 10.01 -23.23 -4.49
CA GLU A 83 8.66 -22.70 -4.42
C GLU A 83 8.03 -22.63 -5.82
N ALA A 84 8.74 -22.09 -6.80
CA ALA A 84 8.28 -22.01 -8.18
C ALA A 84 8.02 -23.39 -8.80
N ARG A 85 8.83 -24.40 -8.49
CA ARG A 85 8.60 -25.80 -8.88
C ARG A 85 7.37 -26.37 -8.22
N HIS A 86 7.19 -26.13 -6.91
CA HIS A 86 6.01 -26.58 -6.17
C HIS A 86 4.70 -26.07 -6.79
N TRP A 87 4.71 -24.83 -7.29
CA TRP A 87 3.55 -24.19 -7.93
C TRP A 87 3.47 -24.40 -9.46
N GLY A 88 4.37 -25.17 -10.05
CA GLY A 88 4.35 -25.45 -11.50
C GLY A 88 4.74 -24.27 -12.39
N ILE A 89 5.47 -23.30 -11.84
CA ILE A 89 5.86 -22.10 -12.57
C ILE A 89 7.13 -22.31 -13.40
N VAL A 90 8.02 -23.19 -12.97
CA VAL A 90 9.26 -23.54 -13.69
C VAL A 90 9.34 -25.03 -14.00
N GLU A 91 10.08 -25.37 -15.07
CA GLU A 91 10.31 -26.77 -15.46
C GLU A 91 10.92 -27.61 -14.33
N GLY A 92 10.63 -28.91 -14.35
CA GLY A 92 11.02 -29.85 -13.30
C GLY A 92 10.03 -29.90 -12.16
N ASN A 93 8.87 -29.26 -12.33
CA ASN A 93 7.73 -29.47 -11.47
C ASN A 93 7.02 -30.76 -11.89
N ASP A 94 7.29 -31.80 -11.17
CA ASP A 94 6.51 -33.04 -11.22
C ASP A 94 5.41 -32.97 -10.16
N ILE A 95 4.34 -32.19 -10.43
CA ILE A 95 3.13 -32.22 -9.58
C ILE A 95 2.67 -33.69 -9.47
N GLU A 96 2.70 -34.44 -10.58
CA GLU A 96 2.38 -35.87 -10.60
C GLU A 96 3.34 -36.71 -9.76
N LYS A 97 4.60 -36.30 -9.58
CA LYS A 97 5.59 -36.96 -8.74
C LYS A 97 5.71 -36.37 -7.34
N GLY A 98 4.85 -35.39 -7.02
CA GLY A 98 4.78 -34.83 -5.67
C GLY A 98 6.03 -34.02 -5.28
N THR A 99 6.45 -33.10 -6.13
CA THR A 99 7.51 -32.13 -5.74
C THR A 99 6.99 -31.24 -4.64
N TYR A 100 7.17 -31.71 -3.43
CA TYR A 100 6.72 -31.02 -2.22
C TYR A 100 7.87 -30.17 -1.68
N HIS A 101 7.62 -28.86 -1.54
CA HIS A 101 8.59 -27.97 -0.93
C HIS A 101 8.31 -27.76 0.55
N ARG A 102 7.10 -27.31 0.88
CA ARG A 102 6.67 -27.04 2.26
C ARG A 102 5.17 -27.08 2.41
N THR A 103 4.67 -27.28 3.63
CA THR A 103 3.25 -27.21 3.92
C THR A 103 2.79 -25.75 3.95
N HIS A 104 1.81 -25.41 3.10
CA HIS A 104 1.15 -24.12 3.11
C HIS A 104 -0.08 -24.18 4.02
N SER A 105 -0.39 -23.06 4.68
CA SER A 105 -1.65 -22.93 5.41
C SER A 105 -2.82 -22.87 4.44
N ALA A 106 -3.71 -23.85 4.48
CA ALA A 106 -4.91 -23.87 3.64
C ALA A 106 -5.80 -22.63 3.86
N TYR A 107 -5.91 -22.18 5.10
CA TYR A 107 -6.66 -20.97 5.44
C TYR A 107 -6.02 -19.71 4.84
N ALA A 108 -4.70 -19.61 4.85
CA ALA A 108 -3.98 -18.50 4.25
C ALA A 108 -4.15 -18.49 2.71
N VAL A 109 -4.09 -19.65 2.06
CA VAL A 109 -4.36 -19.78 0.61
C VAL A 109 -5.79 -19.34 0.29
N ALA A 110 -6.78 -19.84 1.04
CA ALA A 110 -8.19 -19.52 0.81
C ALA A 110 -8.46 -18.01 1.02
N ALA A 111 -7.92 -17.40 2.08
CA ALA A 111 -8.06 -15.97 2.33
C ALA A 111 -7.41 -15.13 1.23
N PHE A 112 -6.21 -15.51 0.79
CA PHE A 112 -5.50 -14.80 -0.28
C PHE A 112 -6.23 -14.92 -1.62
N HIS A 113 -6.70 -16.13 -1.96
CA HIS A 113 -7.52 -16.37 -3.16
C HIS A 113 -8.76 -15.48 -3.17
N GLU A 114 -9.51 -15.42 -2.07
CA GLU A 114 -10.72 -14.60 -1.98
C GLU A 114 -10.40 -13.10 -2.12
N SER A 115 -9.34 -12.61 -1.49
CA SER A 115 -8.91 -11.22 -1.63
C SER A 115 -8.49 -10.87 -3.06
N LEU A 116 -7.81 -11.78 -3.75
CA LEU A 116 -7.48 -11.60 -5.17
C LEU A 116 -8.74 -11.62 -6.05
N ARG A 117 -9.69 -12.54 -5.78
CA ARG A 117 -10.96 -12.60 -6.50
C ARG A 117 -11.70 -11.25 -6.41
N ILE A 118 -11.87 -10.72 -5.19
CA ILE A 118 -12.50 -9.41 -4.96
C ILE A 118 -11.74 -8.28 -5.68
N THR A 119 -10.41 -8.28 -5.61
CA THR A 119 -9.57 -7.28 -6.27
C THR A 119 -9.76 -7.28 -7.78
N LEU A 120 -9.82 -8.46 -8.38
CA LEU A 120 -10.00 -8.62 -9.84
C LEU A 120 -11.43 -8.27 -10.29
N GLU A 121 -12.45 -8.62 -9.51
CA GLU A 121 -13.84 -8.24 -9.80
C GLU A 121 -14.05 -6.73 -9.77
N GLN A 122 -13.42 -6.04 -8.82
CA GLN A 122 -13.44 -4.58 -8.74
C GLN A 122 -12.61 -3.91 -9.84
N THR A 123 -11.72 -4.62 -10.48
CA THR A 123 -10.65 -4.19 -11.38
C THR A 123 -9.62 -3.27 -10.72
N VAL A 124 -8.35 -3.47 -11.05
CA VAL A 124 -7.25 -2.64 -10.50
C VAL A 124 -7.41 -1.17 -10.88
N ALA A 125 -7.86 -0.90 -12.11
CA ALA A 125 -8.07 0.48 -12.58
C ALA A 125 -9.15 1.23 -11.79
N LYS A 126 -10.28 0.58 -11.48
CA LYS A 126 -11.35 1.18 -10.67
C LYS A 126 -10.86 1.42 -9.23
N ARG A 127 -10.18 0.44 -8.64
CA ARG A 127 -9.60 0.58 -7.30
C ARG A 127 -8.61 1.74 -7.24
N ALA A 128 -7.68 1.84 -8.19
CA ALA A 128 -6.69 2.92 -8.23
C ALA A 128 -7.36 4.30 -8.31
N LYS A 129 -8.45 4.42 -9.07
CA LYS A 129 -9.23 5.66 -9.14
C LYS A 129 -9.85 6.03 -7.78
N GLU A 130 -10.42 5.07 -7.06
CA GLU A 130 -10.99 5.30 -5.73
C GLU A 130 -9.91 5.66 -4.70
N TYR A 131 -8.77 4.96 -4.70
CA TYR A 131 -7.65 5.31 -3.83
C TYR A 131 -7.14 6.73 -4.09
N SER A 132 -6.96 7.11 -5.36
CA SER A 132 -6.54 8.47 -5.72
C SER A 132 -7.55 9.52 -5.27
N ARG A 133 -8.85 9.23 -5.38
CA ARG A 133 -9.91 10.10 -4.88
C ARG A 133 -9.84 10.27 -3.37
N HIS A 134 -9.73 9.18 -2.61
CA HIS A 134 -9.66 9.22 -1.17
C HIS A 134 -8.40 9.93 -0.67
N GLU A 135 -7.27 9.73 -1.35
CA GLU A 135 -6.02 10.43 -1.05
C GLU A 135 -6.18 11.94 -1.26
N ALA A 136 -6.75 12.36 -2.37
CA ALA A 136 -6.97 13.77 -2.67
C ALA A 136 -7.86 14.44 -1.61
N VAL A 137 -8.96 13.79 -1.22
CA VAL A 137 -9.85 14.29 -0.15
C VAL A 137 -9.12 14.43 1.17
N LEU A 138 -8.41 13.39 1.60
CA LEU A 138 -7.67 13.40 2.85
C LEU A 138 -6.57 14.48 2.83
N ARG A 139 -5.83 14.59 1.73
CA ARG A 139 -4.79 15.62 1.53
C ARG A 139 -5.35 17.02 1.67
N GLU A 140 -6.42 17.36 0.94
CA GLU A 140 -7.05 18.66 1.01
C GLU A 140 -7.60 18.97 2.42
N ALA A 141 -8.23 17.99 3.07
CA ALA A 141 -8.79 18.15 4.40
C ALA A 141 -7.70 18.43 5.46
N VAL A 142 -6.59 17.67 5.46
CA VAL A 142 -5.50 17.92 6.45
C VAL A 142 -4.78 19.23 6.15
N GLN A 143 -4.69 19.66 4.88
CA GLN A 143 -4.17 20.98 4.53
C GLN A 143 -5.10 22.11 5.02
N ALA A 144 -6.42 21.92 4.94
CA ALA A 144 -7.40 22.86 5.50
C ALA A 144 -7.31 22.99 7.05
N MET A 145 -6.72 22.00 7.72
CA MET A 145 -6.39 22.00 9.15
C MET A 145 -5.02 22.64 9.46
N GLY A 146 -4.31 23.18 8.46
CA GLY A 146 -2.99 23.79 8.63
C GLY A 146 -1.82 22.83 8.58
N CYS A 147 -2.03 21.55 8.27
CA CYS A 147 -0.97 20.57 8.08
C CYS A 147 -0.24 20.77 6.74
N HIS A 148 1.04 20.39 6.68
CA HIS A 148 1.81 20.39 5.44
C HIS A 148 2.08 18.97 4.97
N VAL A 149 1.46 18.56 3.85
CA VAL A 149 1.63 17.21 3.27
C VAL A 149 2.94 17.14 2.49
N THR A 150 3.72 16.09 2.75
CA THR A 150 5.04 15.85 2.15
C THR A 150 5.11 14.62 1.25
N SER A 151 4.12 13.71 1.33
CA SER A 151 4.06 12.53 0.47
C SER A 151 3.42 12.82 -0.88
N ASN A 152 3.75 11.98 -1.84
CA ASN A 152 3.10 11.91 -3.15
C ASN A 152 2.57 10.49 -3.46
N MET A 153 2.31 9.69 -2.41
CA MET A 153 1.84 8.30 -2.53
C MET A 153 0.33 8.24 -2.41
N THR A 154 -0.31 7.47 -3.26
CA THR A 154 -1.76 7.27 -3.28
C THR A 154 -2.29 6.53 -2.05
N SER A 155 -1.48 5.67 -1.44
CA SER A 155 -1.89 4.83 -0.30
C SER A 155 -1.58 5.42 1.07
N LEU A 156 -0.87 6.54 1.12
CA LEU A 156 -0.30 7.06 2.35
C LEU A 156 -0.14 8.58 2.31
N VAL A 157 -0.79 9.28 3.22
CA VAL A 157 -0.59 10.71 3.44
C VAL A 157 0.41 10.90 4.57
N VAL A 158 1.58 11.47 4.27
CA VAL A 158 2.61 11.86 5.25
C VAL A 158 2.57 13.37 5.39
N LEU A 159 2.55 13.86 6.62
CA LEU A 159 2.35 15.27 6.91
C LEU A 159 3.14 15.74 8.12
N ASN A 160 3.47 17.02 8.12
CA ASN A 160 3.86 17.78 9.31
C ASN A 160 2.60 18.36 9.95
N LEU A 161 2.55 18.40 11.27
CA LEU A 161 1.48 19.03 12.03
C LEU A 161 1.45 20.55 11.77
N PRO A 162 0.36 21.25 12.11
CA PRO A 162 0.31 22.71 12.15
C PRO A 162 1.48 23.28 12.98
N LYS A 163 1.92 24.49 12.65
CA LYS A 163 3.13 25.09 13.27
C LYS A 163 3.08 25.18 14.79
N ASP A 164 1.92 25.44 15.35
CA ASP A 164 1.65 25.52 16.80
C ASP A 164 1.72 24.16 17.50
N LEU A 165 1.62 23.05 16.74
CA LEU A 165 1.71 21.68 17.23
C LEU A 165 3.01 20.98 16.80
N ALA A 166 3.91 21.67 16.12
CA ALA A 166 5.17 21.09 15.65
C ALA A 166 6.01 20.53 16.82
N GLY A 167 6.57 19.32 16.62
CA GLY A 167 7.33 18.61 17.65
C GLY A 167 6.47 17.76 18.59
N ARG A 168 5.13 17.78 18.44
CA ARG A 168 4.20 17.00 19.26
C ARG A 168 3.60 15.80 18.51
N GLU A 169 4.31 15.23 17.52
CA GLU A 169 3.82 14.16 16.65
C GLU A 169 3.45 12.89 17.43
N MET A 170 4.22 12.57 18.48
CA MET A 170 3.92 11.40 19.33
C MET A 170 2.67 11.61 20.18
N GLU A 171 2.42 12.82 20.63
CA GLU A 171 1.18 13.19 21.33
C GLU A 171 -0.03 13.09 20.37
N MET A 172 0.11 13.56 19.13
CA MET A 172 -0.91 13.39 18.09
C MET A 172 -1.25 11.92 17.88
N VAL A 173 -0.25 11.03 17.82
CA VAL A 173 -0.48 9.57 17.69
C VAL A 173 -1.30 9.05 18.88
N GLN A 174 -1.05 9.51 20.09
CA GLN A 174 -1.79 9.10 21.28
C GLN A 174 -3.22 9.66 21.27
N ASN A 175 -3.41 10.91 20.92
CA ASN A 175 -4.73 11.54 20.84
C ASN A 175 -5.60 10.89 19.75
N CYS A 176 -5.03 10.58 18.59
CA CYS A 176 -5.75 9.82 17.56
C CYS A 176 -6.23 8.46 18.08
N ARG A 177 -5.41 7.76 18.86
CA ARG A 177 -5.80 6.48 19.49
C ARG A 177 -6.94 6.66 20.49
N SER A 178 -6.93 7.73 21.28
CA SER A 178 -7.99 8.00 22.27
C SER A 178 -9.35 8.25 21.62
N VAL A 179 -9.37 8.80 20.41
CA VAL A 179 -10.59 8.99 19.60
C VAL A 179 -10.89 7.79 18.67
N GLY A 180 -10.20 6.65 18.89
CA GLY A 180 -10.46 5.41 18.16
C GLY A 180 -9.89 5.34 16.74
N PHE A 181 -8.84 6.12 16.47
CA PHE A 181 -8.19 6.19 15.16
C PHE A 181 -6.68 5.95 15.27
N GLY A 182 -6.18 4.94 14.55
CA GLY A 182 -4.76 4.57 14.57
C GLY A 182 -3.96 5.25 13.48
N ILE A 183 -2.96 6.05 13.86
CA ILE A 183 -1.95 6.62 12.96
C ILE A 183 -0.55 6.25 13.44
N TRP A 184 0.47 6.47 12.61
CA TRP A 184 1.84 6.10 12.94
C TRP A 184 2.81 7.26 12.68
N PRO A 185 3.85 7.41 13.49
CA PRO A 185 4.95 8.32 13.17
C PRO A 185 5.79 7.74 12.02
N THR A 186 6.51 8.60 11.31
CA THR A 186 7.57 8.17 10.41
C THR A 186 8.81 7.75 11.20
N LEU A 187 9.69 6.95 10.55
CA LEU A 187 11.00 6.60 11.12
C LEU A 187 12.08 7.60 10.74
N SER A 188 11.73 8.65 9.98
CA SER A 188 12.63 9.70 9.54
C SER A 188 12.83 10.79 10.60
N THR A 189 13.87 11.58 10.43
CA THR A 189 14.11 12.80 11.21
C THR A 189 14.06 14.01 10.27
N PRO A 190 13.19 15.01 10.50
CA PRO A 190 12.24 15.12 11.61
C PRO A 190 11.13 14.08 11.54
N VAL A 191 10.56 13.73 12.70
CA VAL A 191 9.40 12.83 12.78
C VAL A 191 8.20 13.51 12.16
N GLN A 192 7.45 12.78 11.35
CA GLN A 192 6.19 13.21 10.74
C GLN A 192 5.08 12.24 11.12
N VAL A 193 3.84 12.61 10.91
CA VAL A 193 2.68 11.75 11.07
C VAL A 193 2.30 11.15 9.72
N ARG A 194 1.87 9.88 9.71
CA ARG A 194 1.38 9.21 8.49
C ARG A 194 0.02 8.59 8.71
N ILE A 195 -0.86 8.83 7.76
CA ILE A 195 -2.22 8.29 7.69
C ILE A 195 -2.29 7.35 6.49
N GLY A 196 -2.50 6.06 6.75
CA GLY A 196 -2.68 5.05 5.70
C GLY A 196 -4.14 4.98 5.24
N ILE A 197 -4.34 4.95 3.93
CA ILE A 197 -5.64 4.74 3.28
C ILE A 197 -5.66 3.41 2.53
N LEU A 198 -5.11 2.40 3.17
CA LEU A 198 -5.07 1.03 2.68
C LEU A 198 -6.34 0.31 3.11
N ASN A 199 -6.87 -0.56 2.29
CA ASN A 199 -8.15 -1.26 2.40
C ASN A 199 -9.27 -0.62 1.56
N LEU A 200 -10.40 -1.30 1.51
CA LEU A 200 -11.62 -0.85 0.80
C LEU A 200 -12.36 0.18 1.67
N LEU A 201 -11.82 1.39 1.75
CA LEU A 201 -12.45 2.46 2.49
C LEU A 201 -13.61 3.04 1.68
N THR A 202 -14.68 3.39 2.39
CA THR A 202 -15.83 4.09 1.83
C THR A 202 -15.68 5.61 2.04
N PRO A 203 -16.41 6.45 1.29
CA PRO A 203 -16.48 7.89 1.57
C PRO A 203 -16.82 8.21 3.04
N VAL A 204 -17.72 7.44 3.64
CA VAL A 204 -18.07 7.59 5.07
C VAL A 204 -16.89 7.31 5.98
N ALA A 205 -16.12 6.25 5.70
CA ALA A 205 -14.92 5.93 6.49
C ALA A 205 -13.85 7.01 6.37
N ILE A 206 -13.64 7.57 5.17
CA ILE A 206 -12.70 8.69 4.98
C ILE A 206 -13.15 9.94 5.72
N SER A 207 -14.45 10.27 5.67
CA SER A 207 -15.01 11.39 6.42
C SER A 207 -14.84 11.20 7.93
N ASP A 208 -15.06 10.00 8.46
CA ASP A 208 -14.84 9.67 9.87
C ASP A 208 -13.37 9.83 10.27
N ILE A 209 -12.43 9.33 9.45
CA ILE A 209 -10.99 9.51 9.64
C ILE A 209 -10.62 11.00 9.74
N ILE A 210 -11.11 11.80 8.80
CA ILE A 210 -10.85 13.25 8.74
C ILE A 210 -11.38 13.95 10.00
N ASN A 211 -12.63 13.65 10.40
CA ASN A 211 -13.25 14.26 11.58
C ASN A 211 -12.55 13.86 12.88
N ARG A 212 -12.12 12.61 13.03
CA ARG A 212 -11.34 12.15 14.19
C ARG A 212 -9.95 12.80 14.24
N PHE A 213 -9.31 12.97 13.09
CA PHE A 213 -8.03 13.68 13.04
C PHE A 213 -8.19 15.15 13.42
N ALA A 214 -9.24 15.83 12.93
CA ALA A 214 -9.59 17.18 13.32
C ALA A 214 -9.88 17.29 14.84
N GLN A 215 -10.58 16.32 15.41
CA GLN A 215 -10.83 16.27 16.86
C GLN A 215 -9.52 16.14 17.63
N ALA A 216 -8.61 15.25 17.21
CA ALA A 216 -7.31 15.09 17.86
C ALA A 216 -6.47 16.37 17.82
N ILE A 217 -6.51 17.17 16.74
CA ILE A 217 -5.88 18.50 16.68
C ILE A 217 -6.47 19.44 17.73
N ARG A 218 -7.82 19.49 17.83
CA ARG A 218 -8.50 20.34 18.83
C ARG A 218 -8.16 19.93 20.25
N ASP A 219 -8.10 18.64 20.55
CA ASP A 219 -7.75 18.10 21.88
C ASP A 219 -6.30 18.46 22.29
N MET A 220 -5.45 18.73 21.31
CA MET A 220 -4.10 19.25 21.52
C MET A 220 -4.03 20.79 21.64
N GLY A 221 -5.16 21.48 21.53
CA GLY A 221 -5.25 22.93 21.56
C GLY A 221 -5.04 23.61 20.21
N GLY A 222 -4.95 22.87 19.11
CA GLY A 222 -4.87 23.42 17.76
C GLY A 222 -6.22 23.95 17.26
N GLU A 223 -6.18 24.93 16.38
CA GLU A 223 -7.37 25.50 15.76
C GLU A 223 -7.75 24.75 14.48
N VAL A 224 -9.03 24.38 14.37
CA VAL A 224 -9.60 23.73 13.17
C VAL A 224 -10.96 24.34 12.85
N ASP A 225 -11.09 24.98 11.69
CA ASP A 225 -12.38 25.45 11.16
C ASP A 225 -13.11 24.28 10.47
N GLN A 226 -14.18 23.77 11.10
CA GLN A 226 -14.98 22.67 10.58
C GLN A 226 -15.60 22.97 9.22
N ARG A 227 -15.97 24.23 8.95
CA ARG A 227 -16.60 24.63 7.67
C ARG A 227 -15.67 24.38 6.49
N ASN A 228 -14.35 24.57 6.66
CA ASN A 228 -13.37 24.27 5.62
C ASN A 228 -13.29 22.77 5.33
N ILE A 229 -13.38 21.93 6.37
CA ILE A 229 -13.41 20.46 6.23
C ILE A 229 -14.68 20.03 5.51
N ASP A 230 -15.84 20.52 5.96
CA ASP A 230 -17.14 20.19 5.37
C ASP A 230 -17.18 20.58 3.89
N ALA A 231 -16.63 21.75 3.53
CA ALA A 231 -16.54 22.19 2.14
C ALA A 231 -15.65 21.27 1.28
N VAL A 232 -14.60 20.69 1.84
CA VAL A 232 -13.77 19.68 1.14
C VAL A 232 -14.58 18.39 0.93
N LEU A 233 -15.23 17.89 1.98
CA LEU A 233 -16.02 16.66 1.90
C LEU A 233 -17.17 16.79 0.92
N ASP A 234 -17.91 17.90 0.95
CA ASP A 234 -19.02 18.17 0.04
C ASP A 234 -18.58 18.23 -1.42
N ARG A 235 -17.46 18.89 -1.71
CA ARG A 235 -16.91 18.98 -3.06
C ARG A 235 -16.59 17.62 -3.67
N HIS A 236 -16.05 16.71 -2.88
CA HIS A 236 -15.59 15.41 -3.37
C HIS A 236 -16.64 14.30 -3.30
N TYR A 237 -17.56 14.35 -2.35
CA TYR A 237 -18.49 13.25 -2.07
C TYR A 237 -19.96 13.57 -2.40
N SER A 238 -20.40 14.82 -2.28
CA SER A 238 -21.79 15.18 -2.63
C SER A 238 -22.06 15.11 -4.15
N ILE A 239 -21.04 15.30 -4.99
CA ILE A 239 -21.18 15.17 -6.46
C ILE A 239 -21.35 13.70 -6.87
N ALA A 240 -20.91 12.73 -6.06
CA ALA A 240 -21.01 11.31 -6.39
C ALA A 240 -22.41 10.72 -6.17
N VAL A 241 -23.22 11.32 -5.29
CA VAL A 241 -24.61 10.88 -5.03
C VAL A 241 -25.56 11.28 -6.18
N ALA A 242 -25.18 12.26 -6.99
CA ALA A 242 -25.96 12.71 -8.14
C ALA A 242 -25.64 11.97 -9.46
N ALA A 243 -24.65 11.05 -9.45
CA ALA A 243 -24.13 10.34 -10.64
C ALA A 243 -24.37 8.82 -10.61
N GLU A 244 -25.03 8.28 -9.58
CA GLU A 244 -25.54 6.91 -9.48
C GLU A 244 -27.05 6.88 -9.73
#